data_3f57d7cdac2bae71efd92e413f65bad4
#
_entry.id   3f57d7cdac2bae71efd92e413f65bad4
#
_cell.length_a   1.000
_cell.length_b   1.000
_cell.length_c   1.000
_cell.angle_alpha   90.00
_cell.angle_beta   90.00
_cell.angle_gamma   90.00
#
_symmetry.space_group_name_H-M   'P 1'
#
loop_
_entity.id
_entity.type
_entity.pdbx_description
1 polymer ?
#
loop_
_entity_poly.entity_id
_entity_poly.type
_entity_poly.pdbx_seq_one_letter_code
_entity_poly.pdbx_strand_id
1 'polypeptide(L)'
;MRSAYGVESVRAAERAAMGRGPEGALMQRAAAGLAAECARLLGKVYGARVTLLVGSGDNGGDALYAGARLARRGAGVSAVLLAPERTHPGGLAALRAAGAAVV
;
A
#
# COMPACT_ATOMS: atom_id res chain seq x y z
N MET A 1 -17.99 -2.42 -1.76
CA MET A 1 -16.65 -1.86 -1.64
C MET A 1 -15.65 -2.93 -1.24
N ARG A 2 -14.50 -2.88 -1.79
CA ARG A 2 -13.47 -3.85 -1.48
C ARG A 2 -12.74 -3.52 -0.21
N SER A 3 -12.42 -4.53 0.56
CA SER A 3 -11.68 -4.37 1.79
C SER A 3 -10.22 -4.08 1.50
N ALA A 4 -9.56 -3.53 2.51
CA ALA A 4 -8.13 -3.39 2.48
C ALA A 4 -7.47 -4.77 2.54
N TYR A 5 -6.25 -4.83 2.06
CA TYR A 5 -5.45 -6.04 2.19
C TYR A 5 -5.04 -6.23 3.63
N GLY A 6 -4.92 -7.47 4.03
CA GLY A 6 -4.53 -7.79 5.38
C GLY A 6 -3.10 -7.40 5.68
N VAL A 7 -2.91 -6.76 6.83
CA VAL A 7 -1.58 -6.35 7.27
C VAL A 7 -0.66 -7.55 7.45
N GLU A 8 -1.22 -8.69 7.83
CA GLU A 8 -0.43 -9.90 8.04
C GLU A 8 0.24 -10.41 6.77
N SER A 9 -0.46 -10.31 5.63
CA SER A 9 0.14 -10.72 4.36
C SER A 9 1.35 -9.86 4.01
N VAL A 10 1.22 -8.56 4.24
CA VAL A 10 2.30 -7.61 3.98
C VAL A 10 3.47 -7.88 4.91
N ARG A 11 3.20 -8.14 6.19
CA ARG A 11 4.24 -8.39 7.17
C ARG A 11 5.06 -9.63 6.85
N ALA A 12 4.40 -10.70 6.40
CA ALA A 12 5.10 -11.91 6.04
C ALA A 12 6.04 -11.69 4.87
N ALA A 13 5.56 -10.98 3.85
CA ALA A 13 6.38 -10.68 2.68
C ALA A 13 7.58 -9.82 3.07
N GLU A 14 7.37 -8.86 3.95
CA GLU A 14 8.41 -7.95 4.36
C GLU A 14 9.50 -8.64 5.16
N ARG A 15 9.12 -9.51 6.08
CA ARG A 15 10.11 -10.26 6.87
C ARG A 15 10.98 -11.13 5.98
N ALA A 16 10.40 -11.71 4.94
CA ALA A 16 11.16 -12.54 4.01
C ALA A 16 12.16 -11.71 3.21
N ALA A 17 11.85 -10.44 2.96
CA ALA A 17 12.68 -9.57 2.17
C ALA A 17 13.76 -8.84 2.98
N MET A 18 13.53 -8.62 4.26
CA MET A 18 14.44 -7.83 5.10
C MET A 18 15.85 -8.39 5.10
N GLY A 19 16.81 -7.50 5.01
CA GLY A 19 18.21 -7.86 5.07
C GLY A 19 18.80 -8.30 3.75
N ARG A 20 18.04 -8.28 2.68
CA ARG A 20 18.51 -8.66 1.35
C ARG A 20 18.40 -7.47 0.40
N GLY A 21 19.55 -6.88 0.11
CA GLY A 21 19.61 -5.76 -0.80
C GLY A 21 18.97 -4.48 -0.24
N PRO A 22 18.85 -3.46 -1.07
CA PRO A 22 18.28 -2.19 -0.63
C PRO A 22 16.83 -2.34 -0.23
N GLU A 23 16.51 -1.86 0.95
CA GLU A 23 15.15 -1.95 1.50
C GLU A 23 14.13 -1.29 0.59
N GLY A 24 14.51 -0.17 -0.01
CA GLY A 24 13.58 0.54 -0.89
C GLY A 24 13.18 -0.29 -2.10
N ALA A 25 14.12 -0.99 -2.71
CA ALA A 25 13.83 -1.84 -3.86
C ALA A 25 12.94 -3.02 -3.47
N LEU A 26 13.22 -3.62 -2.32
CA LEU A 26 12.42 -4.75 -1.84
C LEU A 26 11.00 -4.30 -1.50
N MET A 27 10.86 -3.15 -0.88
CA MET A 27 9.56 -2.60 -0.54
C MET A 27 8.75 -2.30 -1.81
N GLN A 28 9.40 -1.74 -2.84
CA GLN A 28 8.71 -1.46 -4.09
C GLN A 28 8.24 -2.73 -4.78
N ARG A 29 9.03 -3.80 -4.69
CA ARG A 29 8.63 -5.09 -5.25
C ARG A 29 7.44 -5.68 -4.50
N ALA A 30 7.47 -5.61 -3.17
CA ALA A 30 6.37 -6.09 -2.36
C ALA A 30 5.10 -5.28 -2.65
N ALA A 31 5.24 -3.97 -2.77
CA ALA A 31 4.11 -3.10 -3.09
C ALA A 31 3.54 -3.40 -4.46
N ALA A 32 4.39 -3.67 -5.44
CA ALA A 32 3.93 -4.01 -6.79
C ALA A 32 3.13 -5.31 -6.77
N GLY A 33 3.61 -6.32 -6.02
CA GLY A 33 2.89 -7.58 -5.89
C GLY A 33 1.56 -7.41 -5.20
N LEU A 34 1.52 -6.60 -4.15
CA LEU A 34 0.29 -6.33 -3.42
C LEU A 34 -0.71 -5.59 -4.31
N ALA A 35 -0.25 -4.60 -5.05
CA ALA A 35 -1.11 -3.86 -5.96
C ALA A 35 -1.67 -4.77 -7.06
N ALA A 36 -0.84 -5.66 -7.59
CA ALA A 36 -1.27 -6.60 -8.62
C ALA A 36 -2.36 -7.54 -8.08
N GLU A 37 -2.19 -8.01 -6.86
CA GLU A 37 -3.20 -8.88 -6.25
C GLU A 37 -4.50 -8.14 -6.01
N CYS A 38 -4.43 -6.89 -5.54
CA CYS A 38 -5.62 -6.06 -5.38
C CYS A 38 -6.31 -5.82 -6.70
N ALA A 39 -5.54 -5.54 -7.75
CA ALA A 39 -6.11 -5.31 -9.07
C ALA A 39 -6.84 -6.55 -9.57
N ARG A 40 -6.27 -7.74 -9.32
CA ARG A 40 -6.91 -8.99 -9.70
C ARG A 40 -8.24 -9.16 -8.98
N LEU A 41 -8.28 -8.85 -7.69
CA LEU A 41 -9.50 -8.98 -6.90
C LEU A 41 -10.56 -7.98 -7.30
N LEU A 42 -10.14 -6.77 -7.69
CA LEU A 42 -11.08 -5.73 -8.11
C LEU A 42 -11.65 -5.99 -9.50
N GLY A 43 -10.91 -6.69 -10.33
CA GLY A 43 -11.26 -6.92 -11.72
C GLY A 43 -10.99 -5.71 -12.59
N LYS A 44 -11.60 -4.56 -12.26
CA LYS A 44 -11.37 -3.30 -12.96
C LYS A 44 -10.86 -2.29 -11.93
N VAL A 45 -9.68 -1.75 -12.19
CA VAL A 45 -9.06 -0.80 -11.26
C VAL A 45 -9.59 0.62 -11.43
N TYR A 46 -9.71 1.07 -12.67
CA TYR A 46 -10.17 2.43 -12.92
C TYR A 46 -11.59 2.63 -12.38
N GLY A 47 -11.75 3.61 -11.53
CA GLY A 47 -13.04 3.90 -10.90
C GLY A 47 -13.36 3.05 -9.68
N ALA A 48 -12.55 2.05 -9.38
CA ALA A 48 -12.77 1.25 -8.17
C ALA A 48 -12.48 2.07 -6.91
N ARG A 49 -13.11 1.70 -5.81
CA ARG A 49 -12.87 2.33 -4.53
C ARG A 49 -12.11 1.39 -3.63
N VAL A 50 -11.04 1.89 -3.02
CA VAL A 50 -10.18 1.08 -2.17
C VAL A 50 -9.93 1.83 -0.86
N THR A 51 -10.12 1.15 0.25
CA THR A 51 -9.78 1.70 1.55
C THR A 51 -8.62 0.88 2.11
N LEU A 52 -7.56 1.57 2.49
CA LEU A 52 -6.38 0.96 3.09
C LEU A 52 -6.42 1.15 4.58
N LEU A 53 -6.15 0.08 5.32
CA LEU A 53 -5.89 0.18 6.75
C LEU A 53 -4.38 0.09 6.92
N VAL A 54 -3.76 1.19 7.31
CA VAL A 54 -2.32 1.32 7.26
C VAL A 54 -1.72 1.23 8.65
N GLY A 55 -0.93 0.20 8.87
CA GLY A 55 -0.20 0.04 10.12
C GLY A 55 1.07 0.88 10.14
N SER A 56 1.89 0.66 11.15
CA SER A 56 3.12 1.42 11.35
C SER A 56 4.28 0.85 10.53
N GLY A 57 5.29 1.69 10.32
CA GLY A 57 6.57 1.27 9.78
C GLY A 57 6.48 0.69 8.39
N ASP A 58 7.34 -0.29 8.14
CA ASP A 58 7.49 -0.87 6.81
C ASP A 58 6.26 -1.68 6.37
N ASN A 59 5.54 -2.26 7.33
CA ASN A 59 4.27 -2.94 7.03
C ASN A 59 3.30 -2.00 6.35
N GLY A 60 3.14 -0.82 6.95
CA GLY A 60 2.27 0.20 6.39
C GLY A 60 2.83 0.77 5.11
N GLY A 61 4.17 0.83 5.01
CA GLY A 61 4.84 1.34 3.82
C GLY A 61 4.45 0.58 2.57
N ASP A 62 4.44 -0.74 2.64
CA ASP A 62 4.04 -1.56 1.50
C ASP A 62 2.61 -1.27 1.07
N ALA A 63 1.69 -1.13 2.03
CA ALA A 63 0.30 -0.82 1.73
C ALA A 63 0.16 0.56 1.10
N LEU A 64 0.91 1.54 1.60
CA LEU A 64 0.85 2.90 1.09
C LEU A 64 1.36 2.97 -0.36
N TYR A 65 2.48 2.33 -0.64
CA TYR A 65 3.01 2.30 -2.00
C TYR A 65 2.10 1.53 -2.94
N ALA A 66 1.50 0.44 -2.47
CA ALA A 66 0.53 -0.30 -3.28
C ALA A 66 -0.69 0.56 -3.59
N GLY A 67 -1.18 1.30 -2.59
CA GLY A 67 -2.29 2.23 -2.77
C GLY A 67 -1.96 3.32 -3.78
N ALA A 68 -0.73 3.84 -3.73
CA ALA A 68 -0.28 4.83 -4.70
C ALA A 68 -0.33 4.28 -6.12
N ARG A 69 0.11 3.03 -6.31
CA ARG A 69 0.05 2.40 -7.63
C ARG A 69 -1.37 2.26 -8.13
N LEU A 70 -2.30 1.87 -7.26
CA LEU A 70 -3.70 1.75 -7.64
C LEU A 70 -4.31 3.11 -7.95
N ALA A 71 -3.99 4.13 -7.16
CA ALA A 71 -4.49 5.48 -7.38
C ALA A 71 -4.02 6.02 -8.72
N ARG A 72 -2.76 5.75 -9.09
CA ARG A 72 -2.24 6.19 -10.39
C ARG A 72 -2.95 5.50 -11.55
N ARG A 73 -3.55 4.35 -11.32
CA ARG A 73 -4.34 3.64 -12.32
C ARG A 73 -5.82 4.04 -12.30
N GLY A 74 -6.18 5.02 -11.49
CA GLY A 74 -7.52 5.59 -11.51
C GLY A 74 -8.46 5.08 -10.43
N ALA A 75 -7.98 4.31 -9.47
CA ALA A 75 -8.80 3.91 -8.35
C ALA A 75 -8.95 5.09 -7.37
N GLY A 76 -10.11 5.19 -6.74
CA GLY A 76 -10.30 6.13 -5.64
C GLY A 76 -9.81 5.49 -4.35
N VAL A 77 -8.65 5.93 -3.87
CA VAL A 77 -7.99 5.31 -2.72
C VAL A 77 -8.10 6.23 -1.51
N SER A 78 -8.50 5.65 -0.38
CA SER A 78 -8.50 6.32 0.91
C SER A 78 -7.67 5.50 1.87
N ALA A 79 -6.87 6.17 2.69
CA ALA A 79 -6.06 5.48 3.69
C ALA A 79 -6.47 5.92 5.08
N VAL A 80 -6.65 4.95 5.97
CA VAL A 80 -6.87 5.17 7.39
C VAL A 80 -5.59 4.79 8.10
N LEU A 81 -4.96 5.76 8.74
CA LEU A 81 -3.69 5.53 9.44
C LEU A 81 -3.97 5.06 10.86
N LEU A 82 -3.60 3.82 11.14
CA LEU A 82 -3.84 3.23 12.46
C LEU A 82 -2.85 3.72 13.51
N ALA A 83 -1.66 4.14 13.06
CA ALA A 83 -0.65 4.70 13.94
C ALA A 83 -0.01 5.90 13.23
N PRO A 84 -0.70 7.06 13.21
CA PRO A 84 -0.24 8.19 12.38
C PRO A 84 1.18 8.64 12.65
N GLU A 85 1.60 8.62 13.91
CA GLU A 85 2.95 9.09 14.29
C GLU A 85 4.03 8.10 13.91
N ARG A 86 3.68 6.88 13.51
CA ARG A 86 4.63 5.86 13.09
C ARG A 86 4.39 5.39 11.67
N THR A 87 3.67 6.18 10.91
CA THR A 87 3.41 5.90 9.51
C THR A 87 4.69 6.06 8.69
N HIS A 88 4.91 5.17 7.73
CA HIS A 88 6.09 5.22 6.86
C HIS A 88 6.07 6.51 6.04
N PRO A 89 7.06 7.41 6.21
CA PRO A 89 6.98 8.74 5.58
C PRO A 89 7.03 8.68 4.06
N GLY A 90 7.89 7.84 3.50
CA GLY A 90 8.01 7.73 2.05
C GLY A 90 6.74 7.19 1.41
N GLY A 91 6.13 6.18 2.04
CA GLY A 91 4.88 5.63 1.55
C GLY A 91 3.75 6.63 1.60
N LEU A 92 3.68 7.39 2.70
CA LEU A 92 2.64 8.41 2.83
C LEU A 92 2.78 9.50 1.79
N ALA A 93 4.01 9.96 1.56
CA ALA A 93 4.26 10.97 0.53
C ALA A 93 3.87 10.47 -0.85
N ALA A 94 4.20 9.22 -1.17
CA ALA A 94 3.86 8.65 -2.46
C ALA A 94 2.34 8.55 -2.63
N LEU A 95 1.64 8.16 -1.59
CA LEU A 95 0.18 8.04 -1.63
C LEU A 95 -0.47 9.40 -1.89
N ARG A 96 -0.01 10.43 -1.16
CA ARG A 96 -0.54 11.77 -1.34
C ARG A 96 -0.24 12.31 -2.73
N ALA A 97 0.97 12.07 -3.23
CA ALA A 97 1.35 12.51 -4.58
C ALA A 97 0.50 11.84 -5.65
N ALA A 98 -0.01 10.64 -5.39
CA ALA A 98 -0.88 9.95 -6.32
C ALA A 98 -2.33 10.40 -6.24
N GLY A 99 -2.65 11.33 -5.35
CA GLY A 99 -3.98 11.93 -5.26
C GLY A 99 -4.94 11.19 -4.33
N ALA A 100 -4.46 10.26 -3.55
CA ALA A 100 -5.31 9.53 -2.62
C ALA A 100 -5.64 10.38 -1.39
N ALA A 101 -6.74 10.07 -0.76
CA ALA A 101 -7.17 10.73 0.46
C ALA A 101 -6.55 10.03 1.67
N VAL A 102 -6.20 10.83 2.67
CA VAL A 102 -5.73 10.31 3.96
C VAL A 102 -6.71 10.76 5.02
N VAL A 103 -7.22 9.80 5.74
CA VAL A 103 -8.24 10.04 6.75
C VAL A 103 -7.66 9.92 8.15
#